data_0694f57c48426557d2a65aa4965d5457
#
_entry.id   0694f57c48426557d2a65aa4965d5457
#
_cell.length_a   1.000
_cell.length_b   1.000
_cell.length_c   1.000
_cell.angle_alpha   90.00
_cell.angle_beta   90.00
_cell.angle_gamma   90.00
#
_symmetry.space_group_name_H-M   'P 1'
#
loop_
_entity.id
_entity.type
_entity.pdbx_description
1 polymer ?
#
loop_
_entity_poly.entity_id
_entity_poly.type
_entity_poly.pdbx_seq_one_letter_code
_entity_poly.pdbx_strand_id
1 'polypeptide(L)'
;MVKWGGSKMKRKWGFTAAAIAIAATALVGCASQQTGKETTAAGKEETKQAEETTKAAENAGGGKTLTIAIWDKNQEPGLTEIMNDFTKATGIKTQIQITPWEQYWTMLEAGATGGSLPDVFWMHSNEIAKYAQYNMLLDLTDKIKDSKTLEMDKFPKEIVDIYKWEGKKQLAVPKDIDTIALWYNKTMFDEAGISYPDASWTWDTFADAAKKLTKSDGSQYGFAVRPTNDQAGWCNIVYDMGGYVISEDKKSSGFNQEGTIKGLTFLTDLMKAGYAPPYEIVAENAEEALFEAGKVAMITQGSWMLPELCNNDYVKANCDIAVLPKDATSGKRISIYNGLGWAASANTSMPEEAWKLIEYMGSKEAQQKQSDLGVVISAYAGTTDNWVKSYPAFNLKAYLEMKEDIVIRPYSKSTMVWTNMIHDKLIDAWNGNKSTEEVCKDIEKEMNSMLANE
;
A
#
# COMPACT_ATOMS: atom_id res chain seq x y z
N MET A 1 -47.41 50.50 4.70
CA MET A 1 -46.74 51.79 5.09
C MET A 1 -45.93 51.51 6.33
N VAL A 2 -44.64 51.52 6.25
CA VAL A 2 -43.59 52.22 6.98
C VAL A 2 -42.26 51.72 6.43
N LYS A 3 -41.52 52.64 5.82
CA LYS A 3 -40.14 52.56 5.34
C LYS A 3 -39.17 52.78 6.50
N TRP A 4 -38.08 52.08 6.55
CA TRP A 4 -36.75 52.48 7.09
C TRP A 4 -35.73 51.59 6.42
N GLY A 5 -34.68 51.97 5.75
CA GLY A 5 -33.80 53.10 5.85
C GLY A 5 -32.39 52.50 5.88
N GLY A 6 -31.67 52.49 4.72
CA GLY A 6 -30.39 51.84 4.54
C GLY A 6 -29.22 52.59 5.22
N SER A 7 -28.16 51.85 5.55
CA SER A 7 -26.81 52.42 5.75
C SER A 7 -25.75 51.49 5.18
N LYS A 8 -25.13 51.95 4.09
CA LYS A 8 -23.94 51.33 3.50
C LYS A 8 -22.69 51.80 4.27
N MET A 9 -21.98 50.89 4.90
CA MET A 9 -20.68 51.20 5.45
C MET A 9 -19.57 50.54 4.60
N LYS A 10 -18.89 51.35 3.80
CA LYS A 10 -17.67 50.98 3.05
C LYS A 10 -16.50 50.93 3.99
N ARG A 11 -15.88 49.80 4.19
CA ARG A 11 -14.59 49.65 4.84
C ARG A 11 -13.49 49.57 3.77
N LYS A 12 -12.66 50.58 3.69
CA LYS A 12 -11.42 50.63 2.91
C LYS A 12 -10.36 49.81 3.66
N TRP A 13 -9.73 48.88 2.99
CA TRP A 13 -8.51 48.23 3.45
C TRP A 13 -7.34 48.90 2.73
N GLY A 14 -6.45 49.51 3.51
CA GLY A 14 -5.19 50.07 3.03
C GLY A 14 -4.11 48.97 3.12
N PHE A 15 -3.42 48.75 2.01
CA PHE A 15 -2.18 47.99 1.96
C PHE A 15 -1.03 48.83 2.39
N THR A 16 -0.29 48.44 3.42
CA THR A 16 1.03 48.99 3.76
C THR A 16 2.08 47.93 3.40
N ALA A 17 2.86 48.22 2.36
CA ALA A 17 4.05 47.49 2.00
C ALA A 17 5.23 47.99 2.87
N ALA A 18 5.85 47.08 3.63
CA ALA A 18 7.10 47.35 4.32
C ALA A 18 8.25 46.67 3.54
N ALA A 19 9.08 47.46 2.95
CA ALA A 19 10.33 47.05 2.33
C ALA A 19 11.41 46.97 3.42
N ILE A 20 12.06 45.79 3.55
CA ILE A 20 13.25 45.63 4.39
C ILE A 20 14.48 45.61 3.47
N ALA A 21 15.31 46.63 3.60
CA ALA A 21 16.61 46.71 2.96
C ALA A 21 17.66 45.93 3.77
N ILE A 22 18.41 45.05 3.08
CA ILE A 22 19.59 44.38 3.64
C ILE A 22 20.81 45.23 3.36
N ALA A 23 21.43 45.75 4.41
CA ALA A 23 22.75 46.41 4.32
C ALA A 23 23.84 45.39 4.68
N ALA A 24 24.75 45.17 3.74
CA ALA A 24 25.99 44.44 3.96
C ALA A 24 27.04 45.39 4.54
N THR A 25 27.65 45.03 5.66
CA THR A 25 28.89 45.65 6.15
C THR A 25 29.91 44.59 6.48
N ALA A 26 31.00 44.59 5.72
CA ALA A 26 32.23 43.89 6.03
C ALA A 26 33.04 44.71 7.03
N LEU A 27 33.58 44.05 8.09
CA LEU A 27 34.69 44.59 8.88
C LEU A 27 35.61 43.44 9.34
N VAL A 28 36.87 43.61 8.97
CA VAL A 28 38.05 42.86 9.37
C VAL A 28 38.50 43.32 10.75
N GLY A 29 38.96 42.41 11.62
CA GLY A 29 39.64 42.79 12.85
C GLY A 29 40.06 41.60 13.72
N CYS A 30 41.33 41.50 14.00
CA CYS A 30 42.12 40.44 14.67
C CYS A 30 41.89 40.28 16.18
N ALA A 31 42.14 39.04 16.61
CA ALA A 31 42.84 38.56 17.81
C ALA A 31 42.30 38.85 19.21
N SER A 32 41.97 37.82 19.99
CA SER A 32 42.71 37.26 21.11
C SER A 32 41.89 36.26 21.92
N GLN A 33 42.49 35.13 22.23
CA GLN A 33 42.38 34.11 23.29
C GLN A 33 41.31 34.26 24.42
N GLN A 34 40.51 33.25 24.68
CA GLN A 34 40.63 32.25 25.74
C GLN A 34 39.26 31.66 26.17
N THR A 35 39.25 30.33 26.24
CA THR A 35 38.49 29.41 27.14
C THR A 35 36.95 29.38 27.11
N GLY A 36 36.45 28.17 26.80
CA GLY A 36 35.10 27.73 27.14
C GLY A 36 34.67 26.53 26.29
N LYS A 37 34.80 25.34 26.81
CA LYS A 37 34.39 24.06 26.25
C LYS A 37 32.87 23.93 26.05
N GLU A 38 32.55 23.09 25.05
CA GLU A 38 31.37 22.26 24.87
C GLU A 38 30.32 22.71 23.86
N THR A 39 30.02 21.67 23.04
CA THR A 39 28.90 21.43 22.12
C THR A 39 29.03 21.93 20.70
N THR A 40 29.64 21.08 19.85
CA THR A 40 29.23 20.84 18.45
C THR A 40 29.86 19.55 17.94
N ALA A 41 29.25 18.41 18.23
CA ALA A 41 29.66 17.09 17.67
C ALA A 41 28.58 16.43 16.78
N ALA A 42 27.42 17.06 16.56
CA ALA A 42 26.32 16.43 15.80
C ALA A 42 26.29 16.76 14.30
N GLY A 43 27.00 17.81 13.85
CA GLY A 43 26.91 18.26 12.45
C GLY A 43 28.00 17.73 11.51
N LYS A 44 28.95 16.94 12.00
CA LYS A 44 30.08 16.42 11.17
C LYS A 44 29.98 14.92 10.88
N GLU A 45 29.13 14.17 11.55
CA GLU A 45 28.93 12.75 11.25
C GLU A 45 27.97 12.49 10.09
N GLU A 46 26.94 13.28 9.91
CA GLU A 46 26.02 13.12 8.77
C GLU A 46 26.67 13.40 7.40
N THR A 47 27.61 14.34 7.35
CA THR A 47 28.31 14.66 6.08
C THR A 47 29.39 13.62 5.74
N LYS A 48 29.95 12.92 6.71
CA LYS A 48 30.91 11.83 6.45
C LYS A 48 30.24 10.54 6.03
N GLN A 49 29.02 10.25 6.55
CA GLN A 49 28.26 9.04 6.19
C GLN A 49 27.68 9.14 4.78
N ALA A 50 27.34 10.33 4.30
CA ALA A 50 26.94 10.58 2.91
C ALA A 50 28.12 10.50 1.91
N GLU A 51 29.33 10.90 2.31
CA GLU A 51 30.54 10.77 1.46
C GLU A 51 31.15 9.36 1.47
N GLU A 52 31.00 8.59 2.55
CA GLU A 52 31.45 7.20 2.58
C GLU A 52 30.53 6.27 1.79
N THR A 53 29.20 6.54 1.74
CA THR A 53 28.28 5.76 0.90
C THR A 53 28.50 6.01 -0.60
N THR A 54 28.97 7.18 -0.99
CA THR A 54 29.30 7.49 -2.40
C THR A 54 30.68 6.94 -2.82
N LYS A 55 31.62 6.72 -1.87
CA LYS A 55 32.94 6.16 -2.18
C LYS A 55 33.03 4.63 -2.11
N ALA A 56 32.07 3.97 -1.44
CA ALA A 56 31.99 2.50 -1.41
C ALA A 56 31.50 1.87 -2.72
N ALA A 57 30.93 2.67 -3.63
CA ALA A 57 30.42 2.18 -4.93
C ALA A 57 31.48 2.09 -6.04
N GLU A 58 32.72 2.60 -5.83
CA GLU A 58 33.74 2.67 -6.89
C GLU A 58 34.82 1.59 -6.88
N ASN A 59 34.87 0.66 -5.92
CA ASN A 59 35.93 -0.34 -5.87
C ASN A 59 35.43 -1.77 -5.56
N ALA A 60 34.71 -2.39 -6.48
CA ALA A 60 34.61 -3.85 -6.54
C ALA A 60 34.55 -4.29 -8.01
N GLY A 61 35.62 -4.89 -8.46
CA GLY A 61 35.86 -5.65 -9.72
C GLY A 61 34.78 -5.61 -10.82
N GLY A 62 35.15 -5.09 -11.91
CA GLY A 62 34.67 -4.98 -13.32
C GLY A 62 33.41 -5.67 -13.81
N GLY A 63 32.36 -5.88 -13.03
CA GLY A 63 31.05 -6.35 -13.51
C GLY A 63 29.97 -5.32 -13.15
N LYS A 64 29.12 -4.96 -14.11
CA LYS A 64 27.95 -4.13 -13.87
C LYS A 64 27.05 -4.81 -12.82
N THR A 65 26.46 -4.03 -11.91
CA THR A 65 25.56 -4.51 -10.85
C THR A 65 24.13 -4.04 -11.19
N LEU A 66 23.17 -4.95 -11.24
CA LEU A 66 21.75 -4.60 -11.40
C LEU A 66 21.24 -3.88 -10.15
N THR A 67 20.62 -2.75 -10.35
CA THR A 67 19.89 -2.01 -9.31
C THR A 67 18.43 -2.48 -9.24
N ILE A 68 17.97 -2.81 -8.03
CA ILE A 68 16.63 -3.34 -7.80
C ILE A 68 15.92 -2.47 -6.79
N ALA A 69 14.81 -1.82 -7.18
CA ALA A 69 14.03 -1.00 -6.26
C ALA A 69 12.84 -1.76 -5.68
N ILE A 70 12.69 -1.64 -4.37
CA ILE A 70 11.57 -2.15 -3.58
C ILE A 70 11.13 -1.11 -2.56
N TRP A 71 9.92 -1.25 -1.98
CA TRP A 71 9.45 -0.32 -0.94
C TRP A 71 9.33 -0.92 0.46
N ASP A 72 9.29 -2.25 0.58
CA ASP A 72 9.07 -2.92 1.85
C ASP A 72 10.38 -3.48 2.42
N LYS A 73 10.89 -2.81 3.45
CA LYS A 73 12.11 -3.22 4.18
C LYS A 73 11.99 -4.59 4.85
N ASN A 74 10.75 -4.99 5.21
CA ASN A 74 10.53 -6.25 5.94
C ASN A 74 10.69 -7.48 5.02
N GLN A 75 10.55 -7.30 3.70
CA GLN A 75 10.79 -8.35 2.71
C GLN A 75 12.25 -8.44 2.24
N GLU A 76 13.06 -7.40 2.51
CA GLU A 76 14.44 -7.30 2.04
C GLU A 76 15.33 -8.48 2.46
N PRO A 77 15.31 -8.97 3.71
CA PRO A 77 16.18 -10.08 4.11
C PRO A 77 15.96 -11.35 3.28
N GLY A 78 14.70 -11.74 3.07
CA GLY A 78 14.36 -12.91 2.26
C GLY A 78 14.68 -12.71 0.79
N LEU A 79 14.42 -11.53 0.25
CA LEU A 79 14.79 -11.20 -1.13
C LEU A 79 16.30 -11.18 -1.34
N THR A 80 17.07 -10.67 -0.39
CA THR A 80 18.54 -10.70 -0.44
C THR A 80 19.05 -12.12 -0.53
N GLU A 81 18.45 -13.07 0.20
CA GLU A 81 18.84 -14.48 0.12
C GLU A 81 18.56 -15.05 -1.29
N ILE A 82 17.40 -14.76 -1.87
CA ILE A 82 17.04 -15.19 -3.23
C ILE A 82 18.00 -14.55 -4.28
N MET A 83 18.31 -13.25 -4.13
CA MET A 83 19.24 -12.53 -5.02
C MET A 83 20.67 -13.08 -4.93
N ASN A 84 21.08 -13.53 -3.75
CA ASN A 84 22.39 -14.19 -3.58
C ASN A 84 22.43 -15.53 -4.34
N ASP A 85 21.35 -16.30 -4.37
CA ASP A 85 21.29 -17.53 -5.15
C ASP A 85 21.30 -17.24 -6.65
N PHE A 86 20.56 -16.23 -7.10
CA PHE A 86 20.66 -15.74 -8.47
C PHE A 86 22.09 -15.34 -8.86
N THR A 87 22.77 -14.59 -7.99
CA THR A 87 24.17 -14.18 -8.23
C THR A 87 25.11 -15.38 -8.31
N LYS A 88 24.94 -16.39 -7.45
CA LYS A 88 25.74 -17.64 -7.51
C LYS A 88 25.49 -18.41 -8.82
N ALA A 89 24.23 -18.45 -9.27
CA ALA A 89 23.86 -19.21 -10.47
C ALA A 89 24.29 -18.52 -11.77
N THR A 90 24.32 -17.20 -11.81
CA THR A 90 24.51 -16.43 -13.07
C THR A 90 25.78 -15.61 -13.13
N GLY A 91 26.40 -15.32 -11.98
CA GLY A 91 27.51 -14.36 -11.87
C GLY A 91 27.10 -12.89 -11.93
N ILE A 92 25.79 -12.59 -12.12
CA ILE A 92 25.25 -11.22 -12.19
C ILE A 92 25.04 -10.71 -10.77
N LYS A 93 25.68 -9.59 -10.43
CA LYS A 93 25.55 -8.94 -9.13
C LYS A 93 24.25 -8.14 -9.05
N THR A 94 23.67 -8.06 -7.87
CA THR A 94 22.45 -7.32 -7.60
C THR A 94 22.62 -6.39 -6.40
N GLN A 95 21.92 -5.27 -6.40
CA GLN A 95 21.87 -4.32 -5.29
C GLN A 95 20.41 -3.89 -5.06
N ILE A 96 19.85 -4.25 -3.92
CA ILE A 96 18.52 -3.81 -3.51
C ILE A 96 18.60 -2.38 -2.98
N GLN A 97 17.68 -1.54 -3.43
CA GLN A 97 17.45 -0.17 -2.99
C GLN A 97 16.04 -0.11 -2.38
N ILE A 98 15.97 0.29 -1.12
CA ILE A 98 14.70 0.38 -0.39
C ILE A 98 14.30 1.84 -0.30
N THR A 99 13.10 2.15 -0.77
CA THR A 99 12.51 3.49 -0.69
C THR A 99 11.07 3.33 -0.17
N PRO A 100 10.69 3.95 0.95
CA PRO A 100 9.33 3.84 1.48
C PRO A 100 8.26 4.19 0.44
N TRP A 101 7.07 3.58 0.56
CA TRP A 101 5.98 3.61 -0.42
C TRP A 101 5.72 4.98 -1.05
N GLU A 102 5.53 6.04 -0.24
CA GLU A 102 5.21 7.38 -0.75
C GLU A 102 6.36 7.99 -1.58
N GLN A 103 7.60 7.79 -1.13
CA GLN A 103 8.78 8.28 -1.83
C GLN A 103 9.17 7.41 -3.03
N TYR A 104 8.76 6.14 -3.02
CA TYR A 104 9.09 5.20 -4.09
C TYR A 104 8.55 5.66 -5.45
N TRP A 105 7.28 6.03 -5.50
CA TRP A 105 6.67 6.51 -6.73
C TRP A 105 7.22 7.86 -7.17
N THR A 106 7.50 8.75 -6.22
CA THR A 106 8.18 10.03 -6.51
C THR A 106 9.58 9.80 -7.09
N MET A 107 10.34 8.86 -6.54
CA MET A 107 11.67 8.48 -7.03
C MET A 107 11.60 7.88 -8.44
N LEU A 108 10.66 6.95 -8.70
CA LEU A 108 10.47 6.38 -10.03
C LEU A 108 10.03 7.42 -11.06
N GLU A 109 9.16 8.37 -10.72
CA GLU A 109 8.75 9.46 -11.60
C GLU A 109 9.91 10.39 -11.97
N ALA A 110 10.72 10.76 -10.98
CA ALA A 110 11.92 11.55 -11.20
C ALA A 110 12.93 10.78 -12.07
N GLY A 111 13.15 9.51 -11.78
CA GLY A 111 14.01 8.62 -12.55
C GLY A 111 13.54 8.42 -13.98
N ALA A 112 12.23 8.28 -14.20
CA ALA A 112 11.62 8.17 -15.53
C ALA A 112 11.88 9.42 -16.36
N THR A 113 11.71 10.62 -15.77
CA THR A 113 11.96 11.89 -16.43
C THR A 113 13.46 12.13 -16.70
N GLY A 114 14.32 11.72 -15.76
CA GLY A 114 15.77 11.88 -15.84
C GLY A 114 16.52 10.76 -16.58
N GLY A 115 15.84 9.70 -17.04
CA GLY A 115 16.46 8.54 -17.67
C GLY A 115 17.30 7.68 -16.71
N SER A 116 17.00 7.72 -15.40
CA SER A 116 17.75 7.06 -14.34
C SER A 116 16.88 6.12 -13.48
N LEU A 117 15.92 5.44 -14.10
CA LEU A 117 15.16 4.38 -13.40
C LEU A 117 16.10 3.25 -12.95
N PRO A 118 15.82 2.59 -11.82
CA PRO A 118 16.45 1.31 -11.47
C PRO A 118 16.29 0.29 -12.60
N ASP A 119 17.22 -0.68 -12.70
CA ASP A 119 17.18 -1.67 -13.77
C ASP A 119 15.94 -2.57 -13.68
N VAL A 120 15.65 -3.05 -12.46
CA VAL A 120 14.48 -3.87 -12.12
C VAL A 120 13.79 -3.27 -10.90
N PHE A 121 12.46 -3.34 -10.86
CA PHE A 121 11.71 -2.77 -9.75
C PHE A 121 10.33 -3.40 -9.60
N TRP A 122 9.78 -3.29 -8.40
CA TRP A 122 8.41 -3.69 -8.14
C TRP A 122 7.44 -2.76 -8.86
N MET A 123 6.47 -3.37 -9.53
CA MET A 123 5.37 -2.66 -10.16
C MET A 123 4.05 -3.04 -9.50
N HIS A 124 3.23 -2.03 -9.21
CA HIS A 124 1.92 -2.18 -8.63
C HIS A 124 0.81 -2.04 -9.67
N SER A 125 -0.31 -2.75 -9.47
CA SER A 125 -1.49 -2.71 -10.34
C SER A 125 -2.05 -1.30 -10.58
N ASN A 126 -1.90 -0.41 -9.60
CA ASN A 126 -2.38 0.97 -9.69
C ASN A 126 -1.57 1.85 -10.63
N GLU A 127 -0.29 1.55 -10.78
CA GLU A 127 0.69 2.41 -11.44
C GLU A 127 1.06 1.93 -12.84
N ILE A 128 0.87 0.63 -13.12
CA ILE A 128 1.33 0.01 -14.38
C ILE A 128 0.89 0.79 -15.61
N ALA A 129 -0.36 1.25 -15.66
CA ALA A 129 -0.92 1.96 -16.80
C ALA A 129 -0.16 3.27 -17.10
N LYS A 130 0.21 4.02 -16.07
CA LYS A 130 0.99 5.26 -16.19
C LYS A 130 2.34 5.01 -16.84
N TYR A 131 3.09 4.01 -16.35
CA TYR A 131 4.41 3.69 -16.88
C TYR A 131 4.34 3.09 -18.29
N ALA A 132 3.32 2.27 -18.56
CA ALA A 132 3.08 1.66 -19.86
C ALA A 132 2.75 2.71 -20.94
N GLN A 133 1.89 3.67 -20.62
CA GLN A 133 1.47 4.74 -21.54
C GLN A 133 2.66 5.56 -22.08
N TYR A 134 3.69 5.74 -21.25
CA TYR A 134 4.89 6.49 -21.64
C TYR A 134 6.05 5.60 -22.10
N ASN A 135 5.81 4.31 -22.33
CA ASN A 135 6.82 3.32 -22.76
C ASN A 135 8.05 3.28 -21.83
N MET A 136 7.85 3.40 -20.53
CA MET A 136 8.92 3.41 -19.53
C MET A 136 9.37 2.00 -19.12
N LEU A 137 8.58 0.97 -19.48
CA LEU A 137 8.81 -0.42 -19.10
C LEU A 137 9.32 -1.23 -20.28
N LEU A 138 10.27 -2.12 -20.00
CA LEU A 138 10.78 -3.09 -20.97
C LEU A 138 9.65 -4.05 -21.38
N ASP A 139 9.44 -4.22 -22.68
CA ASP A 139 8.52 -5.22 -23.20
C ASP A 139 9.14 -6.62 -23.05
N LEU A 140 8.51 -7.44 -22.23
CA LEU A 140 8.97 -8.79 -21.91
C LEU A 140 8.33 -9.87 -22.79
N THR A 141 7.43 -9.50 -23.70
CA THR A 141 6.56 -10.43 -24.45
C THR A 141 7.35 -11.52 -25.21
N ASP A 142 8.33 -11.12 -26.01
CA ASP A 142 9.14 -12.08 -26.77
C ASP A 142 10.08 -12.89 -25.86
N LYS A 143 10.64 -12.24 -24.84
CA LYS A 143 11.50 -12.90 -23.84
C LYS A 143 10.74 -13.99 -23.07
N ILE A 144 9.50 -13.73 -22.66
CA ILE A 144 8.62 -14.70 -22.01
C ILE A 144 8.31 -15.87 -22.94
N LYS A 145 7.97 -15.58 -24.21
CA LYS A 145 7.66 -16.60 -25.21
C LYS A 145 8.83 -17.54 -25.49
N ASP A 146 10.06 -17.02 -25.48
CA ASP A 146 11.29 -17.76 -25.78
C ASP A 146 11.88 -18.45 -24.54
N SER A 147 11.41 -18.11 -23.35
CA SER A 147 11.86 -18.70 -22.07
C SER A 147 11.61 -20.19 -22.02
N LYS A 148 12.58 -20.92 -21.42
CA LYS A 148 12.48 -22.37 -21.14
C LYS A 148 12.19 -22.67 -19.67
N THR A 149 12.27 -21.66 -18.82
CA THR A 149 12.18 -21.79 -17.35
C THR A 149 10.98 -21.07 -16.75
N LEU A 150 10.47 -20.03 -17.41
CA LEU A 150 9.31 -19.27 -16.95
C LEU A 150 8.00 -19.86 -17.49
N GLU A 151 7.18 -20.37 -16.60
CA GLU A 151 5.89 -20.99 -16.92
C GLU A 151 4.75 -20.03 -16.53
N MET A 152 4.39 -19.12 -17.45
CA MET A 152 3.36 -18.09 -17.19
C MET A 152 1.96 -18.67 -16.90
N ASP A 153 1.67 -19.90 -17.33
CA ASP A 153 0.41 -20.61 -17.06
C ASP A 153 0.31 -21.11 -15.61
N LYS A 154 1.38 -21.05 -14.84
CA LYS A 154 1.39 -21.37 -13.41
C LYS A 154 1.01 -20.19 -12.53
N PHE A 155 0.89 -18.99 -13.09
CA PHE A 155 0.44 -17.81 -12.37
C PHE A 155 -1.06 -17.58 -12.56
N PRO A 156 -1.77 -16.99 -11.57
CA PRO A 156 -3.17 -16.63 -11.75
C PRO A 156 -3.33 -15.70 -12.95
N LYS A 157 -4.23 -16.07 -13.84
CA LYS A 157 -4.47 -15.33 -15.08
C LYS A 157 -4.82 -13.86 -14.82
N GLU A 158 -5.59 -13.63 -13.77
CA GLU A 158 -6.06 -12.32 -13.35
C GLU A 158 -4.86 -11.40 -13.00
N ILE A 159 -3.84 -11.94 -12.34
CA ILE A 159 -2.62 -11.19 -12.00
C ILE A 159 -1.73 -10.98 -13.23
N VAL A 160 -1.60 -12.00 -14.09
CA VAL A 160 -0.88 -11.86 -15.37
C VAL A 160 -1.49 -10.75 -16.22
N ASP A 161 -2.83 -10.71 -16.31
CA ASP A 161 -3.56 -9.75 -17.15
C ASP A 161 -3.45 -8.29 -16.64
N ILE A 162 -3.26 -8.07 -15.34
CA ILE A 162 -2.98 -6.72 -14.79
C ILE A 162 -1.76 -6.08 -15.49
N TYR A 163 -0.73 -6.89 -15.74
CA TYR A 163 0.55 -6.44 -16.30
C TYR A 163 0.63 -6.56 -17.81
N LYS A 164 -0.50 -6.82 -18.46
CA LYS A 164 -0.63 -6.86 -19.92
C LYS A 164 -1.16 -5.53 -20.44
N TRP A 165 -0.34 -4.79 -21.18
CA TRP A 165 -0.71 -3.53 -21.78
C TRP A 165 -1.37 -3.72 -23.15
N GLU A 166 -2.56 -3.11 -23.32
CA GLU A 166 -3.38 -3.17 -24.55
C GLU A 166 -3.60 -4.61 -25.10
N GLY A 167 -3.60 -5.59 -24.22
CA GLY A 167 -3.77 -7.00 -24.57
C GLY A 167 -2.62 -7.62 -25.40
N LYS A 168 -1.50 -6.90 -25.55
CA LYS A 168 -0.40 -7.28 -26.46
C LYS A 168 0.94 -7.43 -25.75
N LYS A 169 1.34 -6.44 -24.93
CA LYS A 169 2.65 -6.38 -24.29
C LYS A 169 2.58 -6.87 -22.86
N GLN A 170 3.39 -7.84 -22.49
CA GLN A 170 3.60 -8.21 -21.08
C GLN A 170 4.72 -7.37 -20.51
N LEU A 171 4.42 -6.52 -19.53
CA LEU A 171 5.35 -5.51 -18.98
C LEU A 171 5.92 -5.87 -17.61
N ALA A 172 5.39 -6.91 -16.98
CA ALA A 172 5.94 -7.47 -15.75
C ALA A 172 5.60 -8.95 -15.63
N VAL A 173 6.38 -9.67 -14.83
CA VAL A 173 6.11 -11.06 -14.40
C VAL A 173 5.58 -11.01 -12.97
N PRO A 174 4.48 -11.74 -12.64
CA PRO A 174 3.95 -11.76 -11.30
C PRO A 174 4.98 -12.15 -10.24
N LYS A 175 5.03 -11.37 -9.16
CA LYS A 175 5.91 -11.59 -8.01
C LYS A 175 5.21 -12.43 -6.93
N ASP A 176 4.01 -12.03 -6.58
CA ASP A 176 3.22 -12.56 -5.48
C ASP A 176 1.72 -12.46 -5.76
N ILE A 177 0.97 -12.94 -4.81
CA ILE A 177 -0.46 -12.66 -4.67
C ILE A 177 -0.72 -12.20 -3.24
N ASP A 178 -1.80 -11.48 -3.04
CA ASP A 178 -2.26 -11.08 -1.73
C ASP A 178 -3.78 -11.22 -1.59
N THR A 179 -4.21 -11.49 -0.38
CA THR A 179 -5.60 -11.47 0.06
C THR A 179 -5.68 -10.72 1.39
N ILE A 180 -6.88 -10.46 1.83
CA ILE A 180 -7.16 -9.70 3.05
C ILE A 180 -7.73 -10.65 4.10
N ALA A 181 -7.32 -10.47 5.36
CA ALA A 181 -7.85 -11.21 6.49
C ALA A 181 -8.13 -10.29 7.68
N LEU A 182 -8.87 -10.80 8.64
CA LEU A 182 -9.19 -10.11 9.89
C LEU A 182 -8.14 -10.43 10.94
N TRP A 183 -7.42 -9.41 11.41
CA TRP A 183 -6.58 -9.49 12.59
C TRP A 183 -7.41 -9.14 13.83
N TYR A 184 -7.26 -9.89 14.91
CA TYR A 184 -7.96 -9.63 16.16
C TYR A 184 -7.09 -9.87 17.39
N ASN A 185 -7.37 -9.14 18.45
CA ASN A 185 -6.64 -9.21 19.71
C ASN A 185 -7.33 -10.17 20.68
N LYS A 186 -6.79 -11.37 20.84
CA LYS A 186 -7.32 -12.43 21.72
C LYS A 186 -7.52 -11.96 23.14
N THR A 187 -6.55 -11.24 23.70
CA THR A 187 -6.60 -10.76 25.07
C THR A 187 -7.78 -9.80 25.30
N MET A 188 -8.03 -8.88 24.35
CA MET A 188 -9.19 -7.98 24.45
C MET A 188 -10.52 -8.72 24.32
N PHE A 189 -10.57 -9.76 23.48
CA PHE A 189 -11.74 -10.63 23.33
C PHE A 189 -12.03 -11.41 24.60
N ASP A 190 -10.99 -12.00 25.23
CA ASP A 190 -11.10 -12.73 26.49
C ASP A 190 -11.57 -11.82 27.62
N GLU A 191 -10.99 -10.62 27.74
CA GLU A 191 -11.41 -9.60 28.73
C GLU A 191 -12.87 -9.18 28.56
N ALA A 192 -13.36 -9.10 27.33
CA ALA A 192 -14.75 -8.75 27.01
C ALA A 192 -15.72 -9.94 27.08
N GLY A 193 -15.22 -11.16 27.23
CA GLY A 193 -16.03 -12.39 27.23
C GLY A 193 -16.69 -12.68 25.89
N ILE A 194 -16.01 -12.35 24.77
CA ILE A 194 -16.50 -12.51 23.39
C ILE A 194 -15.76 -13.69 22.74
N SER A 195 -16.49 -14.55 22.02
CA SER A 195 -15.86 -15.60 21.21
C SER A 195 -15.02 -15.03 20.08
N TYR A 196 -13.92 -15.69 19.80
CA TYR A 196 -13.04 -15.29 18.70
C TYR A 196 -13.74 -15.34 17.33
N PRO A 197 -13.31 -14.52 16.37
CA PRO A 197 -13.81 -14.58 15.00
C PRO A 197 -13.59 -15.94 14.35
N ASP A 198 -14.61 -16.45 13.66
CA ASP A 198 -14.57 -17.65 12.89
C ASP A 198 -15.31 -17.52 11.54
N ALA A 199 -15.39 -18.59 10.77
CA ALA A 199 -16.04 -18.59 9.46
C ALA A 199 -17.56 -18.33 9.50
N SER A 200 -18.20 -18.35 10.68
CA SER A 200 -19.62 -18.02 10.83
C SER A 200 -19.90 -16.52 10.94
N TRP A 201 -18.86 -15.71 11.23
CA TRP A 201 -19.00 -14.28 11.45
C TRP A 201 -19.58 -13.56 10.25
N THR A 202 -20.49 -12.64 10.56
CA THR A 202 -21.05 -11.67 9.62
C THR A 202 -20.58 -10.26 9.98
N TRP A 203 -20.77 -9.31 9.07
CA TRP A 203 -20.49 -7.90 9.38
C TRP A 203 -21.34 -7.36 10.53
N ASP A 204 -22.54 -7.93 10.76
CA ASP A 204 -23.37 -7.58 11.93
C ASP A 204 -22.72 -8.09 13.22
N THR A 205 -22.24 -9.34 13.25
CA THR A 205 -21.50 -9.91 14.39
C THR A 205 -20.22 -9.11 14.67
N PHE A 206 -19.53 -8.70 13.61
CA PHE A 206 -18.36 -7.85 13.69
C PHE A 206 -18.67 -6.49 14.35
N ALA A 207 -19.76 -5.81 13.94
CA ALA A 207 -20.18 -4.54 14.51
C ALA A 207 -20.53 -4.67 16.01
N ASP A 208 -21.23 -5.75 16.38
CA ASP A 208 -21.55 -6.06 17.78
C ASP A 208 -20.30 -6.29 18.62
N ALA A 209 -19.31 -6.99 18.06
CA ALA A 209 -18.01 -7.20 18.70
C ALA A 209 -17.24 -5.87 18.83
N ALA A 210 -17.19 -5.06 17.77
CA ALA A 210 -16.53 -3.76 17.79
C ALA A 210 -17.11 -2.86 18.91
N LYS A 211 -18.43 -2.84 19.04
CA LYS A 211 -19.11 -2.12 20.13
C LYS A 211 -18.68 -2.60 21.52
N LYS A 212 -18.66 -3.91 21.75
CA LYS A 212 -18.30 -4.50 23.07
C LYS A 212 -16.83 -4.32 23.41
N LEU A 213 -15.96 -4.29 22.40
CA LEU A 213 -14.51 -4.15 22.54
C LEU A 213 -14.08 -2.68 22.68
N THR A 214 -14.99 -1.73 22.47
CA THR A 214 -14.69 -0.30 22.63
C THR A 214 -14.84 0.12 24.07
N LYS A 215 -13.83 0.80 24.65
CA LYS A 215 -13.87 1.41 25.97
C LYS A 215 -14.36 2.85 25.87
N SER A 216 -15.30 3.21 26.74
CA SER A 216 -15.94 4.54 26.72
C SER A 216 -15.00 5.70 27.04
N ASP A 217 -13.83 5.43 27.62
CA ASP A 217 -12.79 6.42 27.92
C ASP A 217 -11.87 6.71 26.72
N GLY A 218 -12.10 6.08 25.56
CA GLY A 218 -11.30 6.25 24.36
C GLY A 218 -9.92 5.57 24.40
N SER A 219 -9.64 4.77 25.41
CA SER A 219 -8.35 4.06 25.53
C SER A 219 -8.22 2.88 24.56
N GLN A 220 -9.36 2.37 24.06
CA GLN A 220 -9.43 1.21 23.17
C GLN A 220 -10.62 1.35 22.24
N TYR A 221 -10.42 1.10 20.95
CA TYR A 221 -11.46 1.02 19.91
C TYR A 221 -11.65 -0.43 19.45
N GLY A 222 -12.85 -0.75 19.04
CA GLY A 222 -13.18 -2.09 18.52
C GLY A 222 -12.59 -2.39 17.17
N PHE A 223 -12.50 -1.39 16.29
CA PHE A 223 -12.00 -1.52 14.92
C PHE A 223 -11.31 -0.23 14.48
N ALA A 224 -10.40 -0.30 13.51
CA ALA A 224 -9.86 0.86 12.83
C ALA A 224 -9.71 0.62 11.33
N VAL A 225 -9.99 1.68 10.55
CA VAL A 225 -9.76 1.76 9.11
C VAL A 225 -9.63 3.24 8.73
N ARG A 226 -8.85 3.55 7.72
CA ARG A 226 -8.71 4.91 7.18
C ARG A 226 -9.20 4.99 5.73
N PRO A 227 -9.55 6.20 5.21
CA PRO A 227 -10.01 6.37 3.83
C PRO A 227 -9.02 5.88 2.78
N THR A 228 -7.72 6.01 3.05
CA THR A 228 -6.64 5.61 2.16
C THR A 228 -6.40 4.09 2.12
N ASN A 229 -6.97 3.33 3.07
CA ASN A 229 -6.90 1.88 3.05
C ASN A 229 -8.07 1.30 2.25
N ASP A 230 -8.00 1.37 0.94
CA ASP A 230 -9.02 0.82 0.04
C ASP A 230 -8.93 -0.71 -0.05
N GLN A 231 -7.77 -1.25 -0.39
CA GLN A 231 -7.58 -2.68 -0.65
C GLN A 231 -7.76 -3.53 0.61
N ALA A 232 -7.09 -3.23 1.71
CA ALA A 232 -7.21 -4.00 2.93
C ALA A 232 -8.41 -3.57 3.79
N GLY A 233 -8.97 -2.39 3.56
CA GLY A 233 -10.05 -1.81 4.32
C GLY A 233 -11.41 -1.89 3.63
N TRP A 234 -11.92 -0.75 3.21
CA TRP A 234 -13.33 -0.54 2.87
C TRP A 234 -13.81 -1.26 1.60
N CYS A 235 -12.94 -1.54 0.62
CA CYS A 235 -13.35 -2.23 -0.61
C CYS A 235 -13.95 -3.61 -0.34
N ASN A 236 -13.36 -4.38 0.58
CA ASN A 236 -13.86 -5.73 0.90
C ASN A 236 -15.33 -5.66 1.36
N ILE A 237 -15.66 -4.74 2.24
CA ILE A 237 -17.02 -4.53 2.77
C ILE A 237 -17.97 -4.09 1.68
N VAL A 238 -17.54 -3.18 0.79
CA VAL A 238 -18.33 -2.73 -0.35
C VAL A 238 -18.72 -3.90 -1.26
N TYR A 239 -17.76 -4.73 -1.63
CA TYR A 239 -18.03 -5.88 -2.51
C TYR A 239 -18.84 -6.97 -1.82
N ASP A 240 -18.62 -7.24 -0.54
CA ASP A 240 -19.44 -8.17 0.26
C ASP A 240 -20.92 -7.77 0.26
N MET A 241 -21.18 -6.49 0.40
CA MET A 241 -22.54 -5.93 0.43
C MET A 241 -23.16 -5.75 -0.97
N GLY A 242 -22.51 -6.28 -2.02
CA GLY A 242 -23.02 -6.31 -3.38
C GLY A 242 -22.79 -5.02 -4.18
N GLY A 243 -21.91 -4.13 -3.67
CA GLY A 243 -21.43 -2.95 -4.40
C GLY A 243 -20.23 -3.26 -5.27
N TYR A 244 -19.68 -2.24 -5.89
CA TYR A 244 -18.40 -2.27 -6.62
C TYR A 244 -17.82 -0.85 -6.74
N VAL A 245 -16.53 -0.74 -7.03
CA VAL A 245 -15.83 0.54 -7.23
C VAL A 245 -15.94 1.01 -8.68
N ILE A 246 -15.66 0.12 -9.62
CA ILE A 246 -15.68 0.36 -11.06
C ILE A 246 -16.35 -0.80 -11.78
N SER A 247 -17.11 -0.51 -12.86
CA SER A 247 -17.73 -1.54 -13.70
C SER A 247 -16.68 -2.46 -14.37
N GLU A 248 -17.09 -3.69 -14.74
CA GLU A 248 -16.22 -4.67 -15.39
C GLU A 248 -15.60 -4.13 -16.70
N ASP A 249 -16.35 -3.35 -17.45
CA ASP A 249 -15.90 -2.69 -18.69
C ASP A 249 -15.06 -1.43 -18.43
N LYS A 250 -14.86 -1.07 -17.16
CA LYS A 250 -14.07 0.07 -16.67
C LYS A 250 -14.55 1.44 -17.15
N LYS A 251 -15.82 1.58 -17.49
CA LYS A 251 -16.40 2.81 -18.03
C LYS A 251 -17.28 3.60 -17.08
N SER A 252 -17.65 3.01 -15.95
CA SER A 252 -18.51 3.66 -14.99
C SER A 252 -18.12 3.36 -13.55
N SER A 253 -18.33 4.36 -12.71
CA SER A 253 -18.21 4.27 -11.26
C SER A 253 -19.34 3.45 -10.65
N GLY A 254 -19.04 2.68 -9.62
CA GLY A 254 -20.03 1.95 -8.82
C GLY A 254 -20.50 2.69 -7.58
N PHE A 255 -20.10 3.93 -7.37
CA PHE A 255 -20.43 4.66 -6.14
C PHE A 255 -21.91 5.07 -6.00
N ASN A 256 -22.71 4.96 -7.07
CA ASN A 256 -24.16 5.11 -6.99
C ASN A 256 -24.92 3.80 -6.67
N GLN A 257 -24.22 2.70 -6.51
CA GLN A 257 -24.85 1.41 -6.21
C GLN A 257 -25.23 1.31 -4.74
N GLU A 258 -26.39 0.72 -4.48
CA GLU A 258 -26.91 0.54 -3.12
C GLU A 258 -25.91 -0.21 -2.21
N GLY A 259 -25.29 -1.28 -2.73
CA GLY A 259 -24.30 -2.06 -1.99
C GLY A 259 -23.05 -1.26 -1.64
N THR A 260 -22.59 -0.36 -2.53
CA THR A 260 -21.45 0.52 -2.27
C THR A 260 -21.75 1.52 -1.16
N ILE A 261 -22.92 2.18 -1.25
CA ILE A 261 -23.39 3.12 -0.23
C ILE A 261 -23.57 2.40 1.11
N LYS A 262 -24.17 1.21 1.11
CA LYS A 262 -24.36 0.37 2.31
C LYS A 262 -23.03 0.01 2.98
N GLY A 263 -22.03 -0.45 2.20
CA GLY A 263 -20.71 -0.84 2.72
C GLY A 263 -19.95 0.33 3.34
N LEU A 264 -19.97 1.49 2.69
CA LEU A 264 -19.34 2.70 3.24
C LEU A 264 -20.11 3.26 4.43
N THR A 265 -21.46 3.19 4.43
CA THR A 265 -22.30 3.61 5.56
C THR A 265 -22.04 2.75 6.79
N PHE A 266 -21.86 1.44 6.63
CA PHE A 266 -21.49 0.55 7.71
C PHE A 266 -20.24 1.05 8.47
N LEU A 267 -19.20 1.46 7.74
CA LEU A 267 -17.96 2.00 8.33
C LEU A 267 -18.17 3.36 9.00
N THR A 268 -18.87 4.29 8.33
CA THR A 268 -19.11 5.62 8.90
C THR A 268 -20.01 5.56 10.12
N ASP A 269 -20.91 4.58 10.20
CA ASP A 269 -21.75 4.35 11.38
C ASP A 269 -20.94 3.82 12.57
N LEU A 270 -19.95 2.93 12.35
CA LEU A 270 -19.02 2.51 13.41
C LEU A 270 -18.21 3.68 13.97
N MET A 271 -17.73 4.58 13.11
CA MET A 271 -17.01 5.78 13.52
C MET A 271 -17.91 6.75 14.28
N LYS A 272 -19.10 7.02 13.75
CA LYS A 272 -20.11 7.91 14.38
C LYS A 272 -20.56 7.39 15.73
N ALA A 273 -20.63 6.07 15.90
CA ALA A 273 -20.93 5.43 17.17
C ALA A 273 -19.75 5.41 18.15
N GLY A 274 -18.55 5.84 17.73
CA GLY A 274 -17.33 5.83 18.52
C GLY A 274 -16.70 4.45 18.68
N TYR A 275 -17.06 3.47 17.84
CA TYR A 275 -16.48 2.12 17.88
C TYR A 275 -15.20 2.00 17.06
N ALA A 276 -14.94 2.98 16.21
CA ALA A 276 -13.67 3.19 15.52
C ALA A 276 -13.11 4.58 15.89
N PRO A 277 -11.76 4.79 15.76
CA PRO A 277 -11.15 6.08 16.02
C PRO A 277 -11.71 7.17 15.10
N PRO A 278 -11.82 8.42 15.56
CA PRO A 278 -12.11 9.54 14.67
C PRO A 278 -10.99 9.74 13.64
N TYR A 279 -11.33 10.41 12.53
CA TYR A 279 -10.43 10.58 11.39
C TYR A 279 -9.07 11.18 11.77
N GLU A 280 -9.04 12.15 12.68
CA GLU A 280 -7.81 12.81 13.12
C GLU A 280 -6.78 11.80 13.67
N ILE A 281 -7.25 10.76 14.38
CA ILE A 281 -6.36 9.74 14.94
C ILE A 281 -5.81 8.84 13.84
N VAL A 282 -6.64 8.37 12.91
CA VAL A 282 -6.21 7.48 11.82
C VAL A 282 -5.49 8.23 10.69
N ALA A 283 -5.61 9.55 10.62
CA ALA A 283 -4.83 10.39 9.72
C ALA A 283 -3.36 10.52 10.17
N GLU A 284 -3.14 10.54 11.49
CA GLU A 284 -1.79 10.63 12.09
C GLU A 284 -1.15 9.26 12.33
N ASN A 285 -1.97 8.24 12.58
CA ASN A 285 -1.51 6.90 12.94
C ASN A 285 -2.24 5.87 12.07
N ALA A 286 -1.48 5.12 11.31
CA ALA A 286 -2.03 4.01 10.54
C ALA A 286 -2.73 2.99 11.45
N GLU A 287 -3.77 2.32 10.97
CA GLU A 287 -4.53 1.35 11.74
C GLU A 287 -3.69 0.20 12.26
N GLU A 288 -2.68 -0.24 11.48
CA GLU A 288 -1.71 -1.26 11.93
C GLU A 288 -0.89 -0.77 13.12
N ALA A 289 -0.42 0.48 13.11
CA ALA A 289 0.33 1.06 14.24
C ALA A 289 -0.53 1.15 15.53
N LEU A 290 -1.82 1.48 15.38
CA LEU A 290 -2.76 1.47 16.52
C LEU A 290 -2.99 0.06 17.05
N PHE A 291 -3.05 -0.94 16.17
CA PHE A 291 -3.20 -2.35 16.52
C PHE A 291 -1.97 -2.89 17.24
N GLU A 292 -0.78 -2.61 16.73
CA GLU A 292 0.52 -2.95 17.32
C GLU A 292 0.74 -2.30 18.70
N ALA A 293 0.17 -1.12 18.90
CA ALA A 293 0.17 -0.43 20.18
C ALA A 293 -0.92 -0.90 21.17
N GLY A 294 -1.76 -1.88 20.79
CA GLY A 294 -2.85 -2.37 21.63
C GLY A 294 -3.96 -1.33 21.85
N LYS A 295 -4.19 -0.44 20.89
CA LYS A 295 -5.24 0.59 20.95
C LYS A 295 -6.50 0.21 20.21
N VAL A 296 -6.42 -0.82 19.37
CA VAL A 296 -7.50 -1.29 18.50
C VAL A 296 -7.61 -2.81 18.61
N ALA A 297 -8.82 -3.32 18.73
CA ALA A 297 -9.07 -4.74 18.92
C ALA A 297 -9.09 -5.53 17.62
N MET A 298 -9.49 -4.91 16.51
CA MET A 298 -9.59 -5.55 15.19
C MET A 298 -9.13 -4.59 14.09
N ILE A 299 -8.44 -5.14 13.07
CA ILE A 299 -8.17 -4.48 11.79
C ILE A 299 -8.31 -5.49 10.66
N THR A 300 -8.64 -5.04 9.47
CA THR A 300 -8.48 -5.84 8.24
C THR A 300 -7.14 -5.49 7.61
N GLN A 301 -6.35 -6.51 7.22
CA GLN A 301 -5.02 -6.26 6.67
C GLN A 301 -4.60 -7.31 5.65
N GLY A 302 -3.76 -6.90 4.72
CA GLY A 302 -3.25 -7.77 3.66
C GLY A 302 -2.11 -8.68 4.09
N SER A 303 -1.94 -9.79 3.37
CA SER A 303 -0.90 -10.79 3.64
C SER A 303 0.54 -10.24 3.54
N TRP A 304 0.74 -9.11 2.87
CA TRP A 304 2.04 -8.41 2.79
C TRP A 304 2.53 -7.86 4.13
N MET A 305 1.60 -7.61 5.09
CA MET A 305 1.94 -7.08 6.41
C MET A 305 2.40 -8.14 7.41
N LEU A 306 2.41 -9.42 7.04
CA LEU A 306 2.83 -10.50 7.93
C LEU A 306 4.24 -10.32 8.50
N PRO A 307 5.27 -9.95 7.71
CA PRO A 307 6.61 -9.77 8.26
C PRO A 307 6.68 -8.67 9.33
N GLU A 308 5.85 -7.64 9.24
CA GLU A 308 5.77 -6.57 10.24
C GLU A 308 4.98 -7.03 11.47
N LEU A 309 3.72 -7.37 11.27
CA LEU A 309 2.80 -7.71 12.38
C LEU A 309 3.25 -8.96 13.16
N CYS A 310 3.71 -10.01 12.48
CA CYS A 310 4.16 -11.24 13.14
C CYS A 310 5.46 -11.09 13.91
N ASN A 311 6.28 -10.08 13.62
CA ASN A 311 7.51 -9.79 14.35
C ASN A 311 7.31 -8.76 15.47
N ASN A 312 6.17 -8.10 15.55
CA ASN A 312 5.82 -7.24 16.67
C ASN A 312 5.56 -8.08 17.94
N ASP A 313 6.26 -7.80 19.04
CA ASP A 313 6.17 -8.60 20.27
C ASP A 313 4.77 -8.58 20.90
N TYR A 314 4.09 -7.41 20.86
CA TYR A 314 2.73 -7.29 21.37
C TYR A 314 1.74 -8.11 20.54
N VAL A 315 1.80 -8.00 19.23
CA VAL A 315 0.93 -8.75 18.30
C VAL A 315 1.15 -10.25 18.44
N LYS A 316 2.40 -10.69 18.52
CA LYS A 316 2.76 -12.10 18.72
C LYS A 316 2.18 -12.69 20.00
N ALA A 317 2.19 -11.91 21.08
CA ALA A 317 1.68 -12.37 22.38
C ALA A 317 0.14 -12.39 22.45
N ASN A 318 -0.53 -11.43 21.77
CA ASN A 318 -1.93 -11.13 22.06
C ASN A 318 -2.88 -11.37 20.87
N CYS A 319 -2.39 -11.51 19.65
CA CYS A 319 -3.25 -11.47 18.46
C CYS A 319 -3.30 -12.78 17.68
N ASP A 320 -4.23 -12.88 16.75
CA ASP A 320 -4.33 -13.96 15.76
C ASP A 320 -5.09 -13.46 14.53
N ILE A 321 -5.27 -14.35 13.53
CA ILE A 321 -5.84 -14.07 12.24
C ILE A 321 -7.07 -14.96 12.00
N ALA A 322 -8.13 -14.37 11.47
CA ALA A 322 -9.33 -15.06 11.02
C ALA A 322 -9.69 -14.65 9.59
N VAL A 323 -10.54 -15.41 8.93
CA VAL A 323 -11.16 -15.00 7.66
C VAL A 323 -11.99 -13.72 7.89
N LEU A 324 -12.19 -12.93 6.83
CA LEU A 324 -13.11 -11.77 6.90
C LEU A 324 -14.52 -12.20 7.29
N PRO A 325 -15.33 -11.34 7.92
CA PRO A 325 -16.76 -11.56 8.05
C PRO A 325 -17.43 -11.68 6.68
N LYS A 326 -18.61 -12.28 6.63
CA LYS A 326 -19.45 -12.36 5.43
C LYS A 326 -20.67 -11.42 5.53
N ASP A 327 -21.23 -11.03 4.39
CA ASP A 327 -22.54 -10.39 4.40
C ASP A 327 -23.62 -11.38 4.84
N ALA A 328 -24.44 -10.99 5.81
CA ALA A 328 -25.48 -11.85 6.39
C ALA A 328 -26.58 -12.21 5.39
N THR A 329 -26.80 -11.38 4.37
CA THR A 329 -27.88 -11.53 3.39
C THR A 329 -27.46 -12.42 2.23
N SER A 330 -26.33 -12.13 1.61
CA SER A 330 -25.81 -12.87 0.45
C SER A 330 -24.98 -14.08 0.82
N GLY A 331 -24.44 -14.12 2.04
CA GLY A 331 -23.45 -15.11 2.49
C GLY A 331 -22.07 -14.94 1.86
N LYS A 332 -21.85 -13.92 1.04
CA LYS A 332 -20.56 -13.64 0.37
C LYS A 332 -19.51 -13.19 1.37
N ARG A 333 -18.28 -13.62 1.11
CA ARG A 333 -17.06 -13.24 1.82
C ARG A 333 -16.00 -12.97 0.78
N ILE A 334 -15.85 -11.72 0.38
CA ILE A 334 -14.98 -11.32 -0.72
C ILE A 334 -13.69 -10.75 -0.18
N SER A 335 -12.57 -11.22 -0.69
CA SER A 335 -11.28 -10.56 -0.53
C SER A 335 -10.91 -9.78 -1.78
N ILE A 336 -10.46 -8.56 -1.60
CA ILE A 336 -9.78 -7.86 -2.67
C ILE A 336 -8.44 -8.55 -2.93
N TYR A 337 -8.25 -8.99 -4.17
CA TYR A 337 -7.12 -9.79 -4.64
C TYR A 337 -6.21 -8.97 -5.52
N ASN A 338 -4.94 -9.01 -5.24
CA ASN A 338 -3.93 -8.31 -6.02
C ASN A 338 -2.63 -9.12 -6.02
N GLY A 339 -1.61 -8.60 -6.66
CA GLY A 339 -0.25 -9.11 -6.66
C GLY A 339 0.66 -8.13 -7.37
N LEU A 340 1.90 -8.08 -6.94
CA LEU A 340 2.92 -7.24 -7.55
C LEU A 340 3.54 -7.90 -8.78
N GLY A 341 4.18 -7.09 -9.61
CA GLY A 341 4.96 -7.54 -10.74
C GLY A 341 6.43 -7.15 -10.65
N TRP A 342 7.32 -7.99 -11.16
CA TRP A 342 8.69 -7.64 -11.46
C TRP A 342 8.74 -6.98 -12.84
N ALA A 343 9.07 -5.70 -12.90
CA ALA A 343 9.23 -4.92 -14.12
C ALA A 343 10.67 -4.45 -14.29
N ALA A 344 11.06 -4.14 -15.51
CA ALA A 344 12.35 -3.54 -15.82
C ALA A 344 12.19 -2.21 -16.56
N SER A 345 13.17 -1.32 -16.40
CA SER A 345 13.26 -0.07 -17.14
C SER A 345 13.46 -0.32 -18.63
N ALA A 346 12.70 0.36 -19.50
CA ALA A 346 12.94 0.36 -20.94
C ALA A 346 14.32 0.92 -21.32
N ASN A 347 14.90 1.77 -20.45
CA ASN A 347 16.16 2.47 -20.69
C ASN A 347 17.34 1.85 -19.91
N THR A 348 17.16 0.66 -19.30
CA THR A 348 18.29 -0.01 -18.63
C THR A 348 19.42 -0.28 -19.61
N SER A 349 20.65 -0.07 -19.15
CA SER A 349 21.85 -0.42 -19.93
C SER A 349 22.16 -1.93 -19.89
N MET A 350 21.35 -2.72 -19.16
CA MET A 350 21.54 -4.16 -18.91
C MET A 350 20.23 -4.96 -19.16
N PRO A 351 19.59 -4.84 -20.33
CA PRO A 351 18.27 -5.44 -20.57
C PRO A 351 18.27 -6.97 -20.52
N GLU A 352 19.38 -7.62 -20.90
CA GLU A 352 19.50 -9.07 -20.84
C GLU A 352 19.70 -9.59 -19.40
N GLU A 353 20.49 -8.89 -18.62
CA GLU A 353 20.71 -9.21 -17.19
C GLU A 353 19.44 -8.94 -16.39
N ALA A 354 18.73 -7.83 -16.67
CA ALA A 354 17.44 -7.51 -16.04
C ALA A 354 16.39 -8.59 -16.36
N TRP A 355 16.33 -9.04 -17.62
CA TRP A 355 15.45 -10.15 -18.00
C TRP A 355 15.81 -11.44 -17.26
N LYS A 356 17.08 -11.84 -17.21
CA LYS A 356 17.52 -13.04 -16.48
C LYS A 356 17.10 -13.01 -15.02
N LEU A 357 17.16 -11.84 -14.39
CA LEU A 357 16.70 -11.69 -13.02
C LEU A 357 15.17 -11.88 -12.92
N ILE A 358 14.41 -11.23 -13.79
CA ILE A 358 12.93 -11.35 -13.81
C ILE A 358 12.52 -12.80 -14.09
N GLU A 359 13.15 -13.45 -15.05
CA GLU A 359 12.93 -14.87 -15.37
C GLU A 359 13.20 -15.77 -14.19
N TYR A 360 14.33 -15.54 -13.48
CA TYR A 360 14.70 -16.28 -12.28
C TYR A 360 13.67 -16.05 -11.15
N MET A 361 13.27 -14.79 -10.88
CA MET A 361 12.28 -14.46 -9.86
C MET A 361 10.90 -15.05 -10.15
N GLY A 362 10.57 -15.27 -11.42
CA GLY A 362 9.36 -15.96 -11.87
C GLY A 362 9.48 -17.48 -11.91
N SER A 363 10.67 -18.06 -11.70
CA SER A 363 10.87 -19.50 -11.71
C SER A 363 10.20 -20.17 -10.50
N LYS A 364 9.83 -21.45 -10.65
CA LYS A 364 9.29 -22.23 -9.53
C LYS A 364 10.23 -22.25 -8.32
N GLU A 365 11.54 -22.32 -8.56
CA GLU A 365 12.56 -22.35 -7.51
C GLU A 365 12.55 -21.07 -6.67
N ALA A 366 12.61 -19.90 -7.29
CA ALA A 366 12.61 -18.62 -6.59
C ALA A 366 11.25 -18.36 -5.89
N GLN A 367 10.14 -18.69 -6.55
CA GLN A 367 8.80 -18.58 -6.00
C GLN A 367 8.59 -19.51 -4.79
N GLN A 368 9.10 -20.75 -4.84
CA GLN A 368 9.07 -21.66 -3.70
C GLN A 368 9.92 -21.13 -2.56
N LYS A 369 11.13 -20.65 -2.84
CA LYS A 369 12.00 -20.07 -1.82
C LYS A 369 11.41 -18.84 -1.16
N GLN A 370 10.74 -17.96 -1.93
CA GLN A 370 10.01 -16.82 -1.41
C GLN A 370 8.92 -17.24 -0.40
N SER A 371 8.19 -18.30 -0.73
CA SER A 371 7.18 -18.90 0.13
C SER A 371 7.80 -19.55 1.38
N ASP A 372 8.87 -20.32 1.23
CA ASP A 372 9.56 -21.02 2.33
C ASP A 372 10.15 -20.04 3.36
N LEU A 373 10.62 -18.89 2.90
CA LEU A 373 11.13 -17.81 3.74
C LEU A 373 10.02 -16.92 4.36
N GLY A 374 8.75 -17.17 4.02
CA GLY A 374 7.64 -16.38 4.54
C GLY A 374 7.60 -14.94 4.04
N VAL A 375 8.26 -14.65 2.92
CA VAL A 375 8.34 -13.27 2.39
C VAL A 375 6.96 -12.75 2.02
N VAL A 376 6.24 -13.49 1.15
CA VAL A 376 4.87 -13.21 0.71
C VAL A 376 4.21 -14.50 0.21
N ILE A 377 2.91 -14.48 -0.07
CA ILE A 377 2.25 -15.60 -0.75
C ILE A 377 2.78 -15.66 -2.19
N SER A 378 3.44 -16.75 -2.54
CA SER A 378 3.92 -16.96 -3.91
C SER A 378 2.77 -16.98 -4.91
N ALA A 379 2.98 -16.33 -6.06
CA ALA A 379 2.01 -16.35 -7.16
C ALA A 379 2.06 -17.66 -7.98
N TYR A 380 3.14 -18.44 -7.89
CA TYR A 380 3.31 -19.67 -8.65
C TYR A 380 2.49 -20.82 -8.03
N ALA A 381 1.66 -21.47 -8.84
CA ALA A 381 0.78 -22.54 -8.37
C ALA A 381 1.55 -23.71 -7.72
N GLY A 382 1.09 -24.14 -6.55
CA GLY A 382 1.65 -25.27 -5.82
C GLY A 382 2.91 -24.97 -4.99
N THR A 383 3.19 -23.70 -4.71
CA THR A 383 4.35 -23.26 -3.89
C THR A 383 3.96 -22.62 -2.55
N THR A 384 2.68 -22.68 -2.15
CA THR A 384 2.20 -21.97 -0.93
C THR A 384 2.19 -22.81 0.34
N ASP A 385 2.45 -24.13 0.27
CA ASP A 385 2.30 -25.06 1.41
C ASP A 385 3.20 -24.75 2.62
N ASN A 386 4.38 -24.23 2.37
CA ASN A 386 5.32 -23.85 3.44
C ASN A 386 5.08 -22.46 3.98
N TRP A 387 4.51 -21.55 3.18
CA TRP A 387 4.18 -20.22 3.62
C TRP A 387 3.25 -20.20 4.85
N VAL A 388 2.26 -21.07 4.91
CA VAL A 388 1.36 -21.20 6.08
C VAL A 388 2.05 -21.62 7.36
N LYS A 389 3.29 -22.08 7.29
CA LYS A 389 4.12 -22.50 8.43
C LYS A 389 5.16 -21.47 8.83
N SER A 390 5.34 -20.40 8.05
CA SER A 390 6.38 -19.41 8.27
C SER A 390 6.23 -18.67 9.60
N TYR A 391 4.99 -18.46 10.07
CA TYR A 391 4.67 -17.85 11.36
C TYR A 391 3.71 -18.75 12.15
N PRO A 392 4.22 -19.81 12.80
CA PRO A 392 3.38 -20.88 13.36
C PRO A 392 2.51 -20.45 14.57
N ALA A 393 2.73 -19.26 15.13
CA ALA A 393 1.91 -18.69 16.19
C ALA A 393 0.57 -18.13 15.68
N PHE A 394 0.40 -18.01 14.36
CA PHE A 394 -0.75 -17.35 13.73
C PHE A 394 -1.46 -18.27 12.74
N ASN A 395 -2.76 -18.07 12.55
CA ASN A 395 -3.57 -18.78 11.57
C ASN A 395 -3.43 -18.19 10.16
N LEU A 396 -2.28 -18.41 9.51
CA LEU A 396 -2.04 -17.93 8.14
C LEU A 396 -2.97 -18.59 7.10
N LYS A 397 -3.58 -19.74 7.41
CA LYS A 397 -4.53 -20.39 6.50
C LYS A 397 -5.70 -19.50 6.14
N ALA A 398 -6.10 -18.60 7.06
CA ALA A 398 -7.18 -17.65 6.81
C ALA A 398 -6.96 -16.87 5.50
N TYR A 399 -5.74 -16.43 5.19
CA TYR A 399 -5.43 -15.75 3.93
C TYR A 399 -5.62 -16.63 2.70
N LEU A 400 -5.29 -17.93 2.79
CA LEU A 400 -5.47 -18.86 1.67
C LEU A 400 -6.95 -19.22 1.47
N GLU A 401 -7.73 -19.31 2.55
CA GLU A 401 -9.18 -19.52 2.51
C GLU A 401 -9.89 -18.33 1.84
N MET A 402 -9.39 -17.12 2.01
CA MET A 402 -9.91 -15.92 1.34
C MET A 402 -9.71 -15.91 -0.19
N LYS A 403 -9.00 -16.89 -0.76
CA LYS A 403 -8.85 -17.05 -2.23
C LYS A 403 -10.07 -17.68 -2.90
N GLU A 404 -11.04 -18.19 -2.15
CA GLU A 404 -12.24 -18.85 -2.72
C GLU A 404 -13.18 -17.83 -3.39
N ASP A 405 -13.36 -16.65 -2.76
CA ASP A 405 -14.20 -15.56 -3.27
C ASP A 405 -13.36 -14.28 -3.39
N ILE A 406 -12.83 -14.03 -4.57
CA ILE A 406 -11.95 -12.89 -4.83
C ILE A 406 -12.55 -11.90 -5.83
N VAL A 407 -12.17 -10.65 -5.64
CA VAL A 407 -12.32 -9.59 -6.64
C VAL A 407 -10.96 -8.94 -6.87
N ILE A 408 -10.55 -8.85 -8.13
CA ILE A 408 -9.31 -8.13 -8.48
C ILE A 408 -9.43 -6.69 -8.03
N ARG A 409 -8.36 -6.18 -7.40
CA ARG A 409 -8.32 -4.78 -6.99
C ARG A 409 -8.73 -3.88 -8.15
N PRO A 410 -9.72 -3.00 -7.95
CA PRO A 410 -10.23 -2.13 -9.01
C PRO A 410 -9.13 -1.31 -9.67
N TYR A 411 -9.07 -1.29 -10.99
CA TYR A 411 -8.07 -0.55 -11.75
C TYR A 411 -8.59 -0.11 -13.13
N SER A 412 -8.00 0.99 -13.64
CA SER A 412 -8.19 1.49 -15.00
C SER A 412 -6.89 2.17 -15.47
N LYS A 413 -6.92 2.94 -16.55
CA LYS A 413 -5.73 3.69 -17.00
C LYS A 413 -5.37 4.84 -16.07
N SER A 414 -6.35 5.45 -15.39
CA SER A 414 -6.15 6.55 -14.46
C SER A 414 -6.37 6.17 -13.00
N THR A 415 -6.05 4.93 -12.61
CA THR A 415 -6.32 4.37 -11.28
C THR A 415 -5.94 5.33 -10.16
N MET A 416 -4.71 5.80 -10.10
CA MET A 416 -4.26 6.67 -9.01
C MET A 416 -5.01 8.01 -8.97
N VAL A 417 -5.45 8.52 -10.13
CA VAL A 417 -6.17 9.79 -10.19
C VAL A 417 -7.52 9.70 -9.49
N TRP A 418 -8.34 8.69 -9.84
CA TRP A 418 -9.63 8.52 -9.19
C TRP A 418 -9.51 7.93 -7.78
N THR A 419 -8.49 7.11 -7.47
CA THR A 419 -8.25 6.61 -6.11
C THR A 419 -7.98 7.76 -5.15
N ASN A 420 -7.08 8.67 -5.48
CA ASN A 420 -6.78 9.84 -4.65
C ASN A 420 -8.02 10.73 -4.46
N MET A 421 -8.76 10.97 -5.53
CA MET A 421 -10.02 11.73 -5.44
C MET A 421 -11.05 11.04 -4.51
N ILE A 422 -11.17 9.70 -4.57
CA ILE A 422 -12.05 8.95 -3.67
C ILE A 422 -11.60 9.12 -2.22
N HIS A 423 -10.31 8.95 -1.94
CA HIS A 423 -9.75 9.09 -0.60
C HIS A 423 -10.04 10.48 -0.02
N ASP A 424 -9.79 11.53 -0.79
CA ASP A 424 -10.04 12.92 -0.37
C ASP A 424 -11.52 13.17 -0.05
N LYS A 425 -12.42 12.67 -0.89
CA LYS A 425 -13.87 12.86 -0.69
C LYS A 425 -14.42 12.04 0.48
N LEU A 426 -13.89 10.83 0.70
CA LEU A 426 -14.33 9.98 1.83
C LEU A 426 -14.02 10.63 3.18
N ILE A 427 -13.07 11.53 3.29
CA ILE A 427 -12.77 12.29 4.52
C ILE A 427 -14.02 13.03 5.01
N ASP A 428 -14.84 13.61 4.12
CA ASP A 428 -16.08 14.30 4.51
C ASP A 428 -17.10 13.34 5.14
N ALA A 429 -17.20 12.10 4.64
CA ALA A 429 -18.06 11.07 5.22
C ALA A 429 -17.50 10.56 6.55
N TRP A 430 -16.18 10.33 6.64
CA TRP A 430 -15.50 9.90 7.86
C TRP A 430 -15.64 10.90 9.00
N ASN A 431 -15.55 12.19 8.69
CA ASN A 431 -15.77 13.27 9.68
C ASN A 431 -17.25 13.57 9.97
N GLY A 432 -18.18 12.95 9.25
CA GLY A 432 -19.61 13.25 9.36
C GLY A 432 -20.01 14.64 8.85
N ASN A 433 -19.17 15.28 8.02
CA ASN A 433 -19.44 16.58 7.41
C ASN A 433 -20.52 16.49 6.34
N LYS A 434 -20.57 15.33 5.64
CA LYS A 434 -21.59 14.96 4.67
C LYS A 434 -22.11 13.55 4.96
N SER A 435 -23.29 13.23 4.49
CA SER A 435 -23.77 11.86 4.48
C SER A 435 -22.95 11.01 3.50
N THR A 436 -22.84 9.71 3.78
CA THR A 436 -22.16 8.77 2.87
C THR A 436 -22.76 8.80 1.47
N GLU A 437 -24.10 8.93 1.36
CA GLU A 437 -24.80 9.00 0.08
C GLU A 437 -24.44 10.25 -0.72
N GLU A 438 -24.30 11.43 -0.07
CA GLU A 438 -23.86 12.66 -0.75
C GLU A 438 -22.43 12.53 -1.26
N VAL A 439 -21.53 11.99 -0.44
CA VAL A 439 -20.13 11.74 -0.83
C VAL A 439 -20.05 10.76 -1.99
N CYS A 440 -20.81 9.67 -1.94
CA CYS A 440 -20.87 8.69 -3.03
C CYS A 440 -21.35 9.31 -4.35
N LYS A 441 -22.36 10.19 -4.34
CA LYS A 441 -22.81 10.93 -5.53
C LYS A 441 -21.74 11.84 -6.10
N ASP A 442 -21.00 12.53 -5.22
CA ASP A 442 -19.89 13.40 -5.62
C ASP A 442 -18.75 12.57 -6.27
N ILE A 443 -18.43 11.40 -5.69
CA ILE A 443 -17.43 10.48 -6.22
C ILE A 443 -17.87 9.92 -7.58
N GLU A 444 -19.11 9.41 -7.68
CA GLU A 444 -19.64 8.83 -8.92
C GLU A 444 -19.53 9.80 -10.08
N LYS A 445 -19.99 11.03 -9.89
CA LYS A 445 -19.96 12.08 -10.92
C LYS A 445 -18.55 12.38 -11.40
N GLU A 446 -17.60 12.55 -10.48
CA GLU A 446 -16.25 12.93 -10.81
C GLU A 446 -15.46 11.77 -11.42
N MET A 447 -15.60 10.56 -10.86
CA MET A 447 -14.97 9.35 -11.39
C MET A 447 -15.48 9.01 -12.80
N ASN A 448 -16.78 9.14 -13.07
CA ASN A 448 -17.33 8.95 -14.41
C ASN A 448 -16.77 9.95 -15.43
N SER A 449 -16.51 11.19 -15.01
CA SER A 449 -15.83 12.18 -15.86
C SER A 449 -14.38 11.79 -16.17
N MET A 450 -13.67 11.20 -15.20
CA MET A 450 -12.31 10.73 -15.41
C MET A 450 -12.28 9.51 -16.36
N LEU A 451 -13.14 8.52 -16.12
CA LEU A 451 -13.22 7.30 -16.92
C LEU A 451 -13.61 7.58 -18.39
N ALA A 452 -14.46 8.60 -18.62
CA ALA A 452 -14.84 9.01 -19.99
C ALA A 452 -13.68 9.57 -20.81
N ASN A 453 -12.56 9.93 -20.17
CA ASN A 453 -11.36 10.48 -20.82
C ASN A 453 -10.22 9.46 -20.98
N GLU A 454 -10.43 8.19 -20.63
CA GLU A 454 -9.45 7.10 -20.79
C GLU A 454 -9.50 6.48 -22.20
#